data_715c959f3825e3f5c1681770e4ec4a43
#
_entry.id   715c959f3825e3f5c1681770e4ec4a43
#
_cell.length_a   1.000
_cell.length_b   1.000
_cell.length_c   1.000
_cell.angle_alpha   90.00
_cell.angle_beta   90.00
_cell.angle_gamma   90.00
#
_symmetry.space_group_name_H-M   'P 1'
#
loop_
_entity.id
_entity.type
_entity.pdbx_description
1 polymer ?
#
loop_
_entity_poly.entity_id
_entity_poly.type
_entity_poly.pdbx_seq_one_letter_code
_entity_poly.pdbx_strand_id
1 'polypeptide(L)'
;GYVYWRQHFNFQTGDIIYIYVSSPESAVKYKCIVDGHDLPFSDDEMGVELDFYINPEDYENSKHHNRFMKLRLLSSSNSDKMSMLHLLENGMNRAPQGCLNLSHIGFAELLKYIETNF
;
A
#
# COMPACT_ATOMS: atom_id res chain seq x y z
N GLY A 1 -10.21 5.85 -9.57
CA GLY A 1 -9.02 5.25 -10.13
C GLY A 1 -8.55 4.00 -9.41
N TYR A 2 -7.74 3.24 -10.08
CA TYR A 2 -7.11 2.05 -9.52
C TYR A 2 -5.64 2.00 -9.91
N VAL A 3 -4.87 1.17 -9.17
CA VAL A 3 -3.50 0.83 -9.50
C VAL A 3 -3.36 -0.69 -9.59
N TYR A 4 -2.51 -1.15 -10.50
CA TYR A 4 -2.19 -2.55 -10.71
C TYR A 4 -0.80 -2.80 -10.16
N TRP A 5 -0.71 -3.49 -9.02
CA TRP A 5 0.49 -3.53 -8.20
C TRP A 5 1.01 -4.95 -8.03
N ARG A 6 2.33 -5.06 -7.93
CA ARG A 6 3.00 -6.33 -7.69
C ARG A 6 2.65 -6.86 -6.30
N GLN A 7 2.18 -8.09 -6.25
CA GLN A 7 1.71 -8.72 -5.02
C GLN A 7 2.82 -9.56 -4.39
N HIS A 8 3.14 -9.29 -3.14
CA HIS A 8 4.16 -10.03 -2.38
C HIS A 8 3.58 -10.88 -1.26
N PHE A 9 2.31 -10.71 -0.94
CA PHE A 9 1.63 -11.38 0.17
C PHE A 9 0.29 -11.94 -0.27
N ASN A 10 -0.32 -12.77 0.58
CA ASN A 10 -1.63 -13.35 0.30
C ASN A 10 -2.74 -12.38 0.71
N PHE A 11 -3.21 -11.62 -0.26
CA PHE A 11 -4.34 -10.71 -0.08
C PHE A 11 -5.62 -11.36 -0.61
N GLN A 12 -6.75 -10.91 -0.07
CA GLN A 12 -8.08 -11.33 -0.50
C GLN A 12 -8.83 -10.11 -1.03
N THR A 13 -9.71 -10.34 -2.02
CA THR A 13 -10.62 -9.30 -2.50
C THR A 13 -11.44 -8.78 -1.35
N GLY A 14 -11.50 -7.46 -1.19
CA GLY A 14 -12.17 -6.80 -0.08
C GLY A 14 -11.24 -6.35 1.04
N ASP A 15 -9.99 -6.80 1.05
CA ASP A 15 -9.02 -6.34 2.05
C ASP A 15 -8.76 -4.84 1.89
N ILE A 16 -8.61 -4.17 3.03
CA ILE A 16 -8.27 -2.75 3.06
C ILE A 16 -6.76 -2.61 3.21
N ILE A 17 -6.19 -1.76 2.38
CA ILE A 17 -4.75 -1.48 2.37
C ILE A 17 -4.53 0.01 2.54
N TYR A 18 -3.73 0.39 3.54
CA TYR A 18 -3.25 1.74 3.70
C TYR A 18 -1.84 1.83 3.14
N ILE A 19 -1.61 2.83 2.29
CA ILE A 19 -0.32 2.99 1.62
C ILE A 19 0.49 4.07 2.31
N TYR A 20 1.64 3.67 2.82
CA TYR A 20 2.65 4.56 3.38
C TYR A 20 3.58 5.03 2.26
N VAL A 21 3.74 6.33 2.15
CA VAL A 21 4.67 6.95 1.19
C VAL A 21 5.92 7.36 1.94
N SER A 22 7.06 6.86 1.51
CA SER A 22 8.34 7.14 2.15
C SER A 22 8.80 8.58 1.94
N SER A 23 9.98 8.91 2.51
CA SER A 23 10.56 10.25 2.40
C SER A 23 10.49 10.80 0.96
N PRO A 24 10.16 12.10 0.79
CA PRO A 24 10.03 13.13 1.82
C PRO A 24 8.68 13.18 2.55
N GLU A 25 7.63 12.55 2.03
CA GLU A 25 6.29 12.60 2.62
C GLU A 25 6.23 11.91 3.99
N SER A 26 6.77 10.71 4.08
CA SER A 26 6.85 9.91 5.31
C SER A 26 5.52 9.86 6.07
N ALA A 27 4.49 9.38 5.39
CA ALA A 27 3.14 9.36 5.93
C ALA A 27 2.26 8.33 5.20
N VAL A 28 1.19 7.90 5.87
CA VAL A 28 0.12 7.14 5.21
C VAL A 28 -0.73 8.15 4.42
N LYS A 29 -0.81 7.94 3.12
CA LYS A 29 -1.44 8.87 2.18
C LYS A 29 -2.72 8.32 1.54
N TYR A 30 -2.83 7.01 1.36
CA TYR A 30 -3.91 6.43 0.58
C TYR A 30 -4.54 5.27 1.31
N LYS A 31 -5.86 5.17 1.15
CA LYS A 31 -6.65 4.03 1.59
C LYS A 31 -7.23 3.37 0.34
N CYS A 32 -6.96 2.09 0.18
CA CYS A 32 -7.39 1.32 -0.98
C CYS A 32 -8.14 0.06 -0.56
N ILE A 33 -8.88 -0.52 -1.49
CA ILE A 33 -9.48 -1.83 -1.34
C ILE A 33 -8.95 -2.75 -2.44
N VAL A 34 -8.70 -4.01 -2.08
CA VAL A 34 -8.27 -5.01 -3.05
C VAL A 34 -9.48 -5.43 -3.89
N ASP A 35 -9.46 -5.13 -5.18
CA ASP A 35 -10.49 -5.52 -6.14
C ASP A 35 -10.15 -6.83 -6.86
N GLY A 36 -8.87 -7.20 -6.91
CA GLY A 36 -8.42 -8.45 -7.50
C GLY A 36 -7.04 -8.82 -6.97
N HIS A 37 -6.75 -10.11 -6.92
CA HIS A 37 -5.48 -10.63 -6.41
C HIS A 37 -5.03 -11.83 -7.24
N ASP A 38 -3.74 -12.17 -7.13
CA ASP A 38 -3.12 -13.28 -7.87
C ASP A 38 -3.37 -13.20 -9.37
N LEU A 39 -3.29 -11.98 -9.90
CA LEU A 39 -3.54 -11.68 -11.31
C LEU A 39 -2.25 -11.82 -12.12
N PRO A 40 -2.36 -12.19 -13.41
CA PRO A 40 -1.19 -12.29 -14.28
C PRO A 40 -0.67 -10.90 -14.67
N PHE A 41 0.56 -10.85 -15.15
CA PHE A 41 1.11 -9.63 -15.74
C PHE A 41 0.24 -9.18 -16.92
N SER A 42 0.01 -7.87 -17.01
CA SER A 42 -0.71 -7.25 -18.11
C SER A 42 -0.03 -5.94 -18.51
N ASP A 43 0.42 -5.86 -19.76
CA ASP A 43 1.04 -4.63 -20.27
C ASP A 43 0.09 -3.44 -20.21
N ASP A 44 -1.18 -3.64 -20.53
CA ASP A 44 -2.18 -2.56 -20.52
C ASP A 44 -2.37 -2.00 -19.11
N GLU A 45 -2.46 -2.89 -18.12
CA GLU A 45 -2.65 -2.50 -16.72
C GLU A 45 -1.38 -1.90 -16.13
N MET A 46 -0.23 -2.49 -16.41
CA MET A 46 1.07 -1.99 -15.93
C MET A 46 1.43 -0.66 -16.56
N GLY A 47 0.96 -0.38 -17.76
CA GLY A 47 1.17 0.91 -18.42
C GLY A 47 0.62 2.09 -17.61
N VAL A 48 -0.47 1.88 -16.86
CA VAL A 48 -1.04 2.90 -15.99
C VAL A 48 -0.13 3.18 -14.80
N GLU A 49 0.62 2.17 -14.34
CA GLU A 49 1.49 2.27 -13.18
C GLU A 49 2.92 2.66 -13.50
N LEU A 50 3.29 2.72 -14.76
CA LEU A 50 4.68 2.96 -15.14
C LEU A 50 5.25 4.22 -14.46
N ASP A 51 4.42 5.23 -14.26
CA ASP A 51 4.82 6.48 -13.61
C ASP A 51 5.19 6.30 -12.13
N PHE A 52 4.78 5.20 -11.52
CA PHE A 52 5.10 4.91 -10.12
C PHE A 52 6.42 4.14 -9.96
N TYR A 53 6.99 3.64 -11.05
CA TYR A 53 8.29 2.96 -11.01
C TYR A 53 9.41 4.00 -11.09
N ILE A 54 10.22 4.04 -10.04
CA ILE A 54 11.38 4.93 -9.98
C ILE A 54 12.49 4.43 -10.90
N ASN A 55 12.56 3.11 -11.12
CA ASN A 55 13.62 2.45 -11.86
C ASN A 55 13.01 1.60 -12.98
N PRO A 56 13.41 1.85 -14.26
CA PRO A 56 12.94 1.05 -15.40
C PRO A 56 13.23 -0.45 -15.26
N GLU A 57 14.28 -0.84 -14.53
CA GLU A 57 14.59 -2.24 -14.29
C GLU A 57 13.50 -2.92 -13.45
N ASP A 58 12.89 -2.21 -12.52
CA ASP A 58 11.80 -2.76 -11.71
C ASP A 58 10.60 -3.09 -12.58
N TYR A 59 10.30 -2.27 -13.57
CA TYR A 59 9.24 -2.54 -14.53
C TYR A 59 9.55 -3.79 -15.36
N GLU A 60 10.76 -3.89 -15.90
CA GLU A 60 11.18 -5.06 -16.69
C GLU A 60 11.15 -6.34 -15.84
N ASN A 61 11.61 -6.25 -14.59
CA ASN A 61 11.56 -7.38 -13.66
C ASN A 61 10.13 -7.82 -13.37
N SER A 62 9.19 -6.87 -13.34
CA SER A 62 7.78 -7.16 -13.10
C SER A 62 7.17 -8.06 -14.16
N LYS A 63 7.67 -8.03 -15.40
CA LYS A 63 7.20 -8.89 -16.49
C LYS A 63 7.38 -10.38 -16.21
N HIS A 64 8.30 -10.72 -15.32
CA HIS A 64 8.60 -12.10 -14.95
C HIS A 64 7.82 -12.59 -13.74
N HIS A 65 7.00 -11.72 -13.13
CA HIS A 65 6.16 -12.07 -11.99
C HIS A 65 4.74 -12.40 -12.44
N ASN A 66 4.13 -13.37 -11.76
CA ASN A 66 2.79 -13.85 -12.09
C ASN A 66 1.74 -13.43 -11.05
N ARG A 67 2.12 -12.61 -10.08
CA ARG A 67 1.21 -12.21 -9.01
C ARG A 67 1.11 -10.69 -8.96
N PHE A 68 -0.06 -10.22 -9.36
CA PHE A 68 -0.40 -8.81 -9.25
C PHE A 68 -1.72 -8.66 -8.52
N MET A 69 -1.92 -7.50 -7.93
CA MET A 69 -3.18 -7.15 -7.31
C MET A 69 -3.69 -5.84 -7.89
N LYS A 70 -4.99 -5.71 -7.93
CA LYS A 70 -5.67 -4.51 -8.39
C LYS A 70 -6.22 -3.81 -7.17
N LEU A 71 -5.78 -2.58 -6.93
CA LEU A 71 -6.19 -1.76 -5.81
C LEU A 71 -7.05 -0.61 -6.30
N ARG A 72 -8.25 -0.48 -5.73
CA ARG A 72 -9.10 0.67 -6.01
C ARG A 72 -8.92 1.70 -4.92
N LEU A 73 -8.64 2.93 -5.30
CA LEU A 73 -8.49 4.04 -4.37
C LEU A 73 -9.84 4.39 -3.75
N LEU A 74 -9.91 4.36 -2.43
CA LEU A 74 -11.09 4.77 -1.67
C LEU A 74 -11.00 6.22 -1.21
N SER A 75 -9.85 6.60 -0.66
CA SER A 75 -9.63 7.96 -0.16
C SER A 75 -8.15 8.25 -0.02
N SER A 76 -7.83 9.53 0.09
CA SER A 76 -6.47 9.99 0.34
C SER A 76 -6.46 10.95 1.53
N SER A 77 -5.29 11.13 2.13
CA SER A 77 -5.12 12.03 3.28
C SER A 77 -3.84 12.84 3.15
N ASN A 78 -3.94 14.10 3.53
CA ASN A 78 -2.79 14.98 3.72
C ASN A 78 -2.66 15.42 5.19
N SER A 79 -3.32 14.70 6.09
CA SER A 79 -3.32 15.01 7.51
C SER A 79 -1.95 14.74 8.11
N ASP A 80 -1.48 15.68 8.94
CA ASP A 80 -0.28 15.52 9.74
C ASP A 80 -0.39 14.35 10.73
N LYS A 81 -1.60 13.98 11.12
CA LYS A 81 -1.87 12.84 11.99
C LYS A 81 -1.42 11.51 11.39
N MET A 82 -1.25 11.43 10.07
CA MET A 82 -0.77 10.24 9.37
C MET A 82 0.73 10.25 9.13
N SER A 83 1.46 11.24 9.66
CA SER A 83 2.91 11.29 9.56
C SER A 83 3.57 10.17 10.36
N MET A 84 4.78 9.79 9.94
CA MET A 84 5.57 8.76 10.62
C MET A 84 5.71 9.04 12.12
N LEU A 85 5.94 10.29 12.51
CA LEU A 85 6.10 10.64 13.92
C LEU A 85 4.86 10.30 14.74
N HIS A 86 3.68 10.65 14.23
CA HIS A 86 2.43 10.34 14.91
C HIS A 86 2.11 8.85 14.90
N LEU A 87 2.43 8.16 13.81
CA LEU A 87 2.24 6.71 13.75
C LEU A 87 3.14 5.98 14.75
N LEU A 88 4.39 6.42 14.90
CA LEU A 88 5.32 5.85 15.88
C LEU A 88 4.83 6.06 17.32
N GLU A 89 4.19 7.18 17.59
CA GLU A 89 3.60 7.46 18.91
C GLU A 89 2.34 6.61 19.18
N ASN A 90 1.76 5.99 18.15
CA ASN A 90 0.48 5.29 18.23
C ASN A 90 0.56 3.83 17.80
N GLY A 91 1.68 3.18 18.05
CA GLY A 91 1.81 1.75 17.93
C GLY A 91 2.64 1.23 16.76
N MET A 92 3.18 2.09 15.91
CA MET A 92 4.12 1.68 14.88
C MET A 92 5.53 1.59 15.48
N ASN A 93 6.23 0.48 15.23
CA ASN A 93 7.55 0.25 15.82
C ASN A 93 8.67 1.00 15.10
N ARG A 94 8.54 1.16 13.79
CA ARG A 94 9.53 1.80 12.92
C ARG A 94 8.89 2.13 11.58
N ALA A 95 9.56 2.93 10.76
CA ALA A 95 9.10 3.21 9.40
C ALA A 95 8.93 1.90 8.63
N PRO A 96 7.82 1.74 7.88
CA PRO A 96 7.56 0.50 7.15
C PRO A 96 8.63 0.24 6.09
N GLN A 97 9.14 -0.99 6.06
CA GLN A 97 10.06 -1.47 5.02
C GLN A 97 9.42 -2.55 4.16
N GLY A 98 8.13 -2.75 4.33
CA GLY A 98 7.34 -3.75 3.65
C GLY A 98 5.93 -3.75 4.20
N CYS A 99 5.18 -4.78 3.89
CA CYS A 99 3.80 -4.90 4.35
C CYS A 99 3.74 -5.20 5.85
N LEU A 100 2.91 -4.44 6.56
CA LEU A 100 2.56 -4.71 7.95
C LEU A 100 1.14 -5.25 7.99
N ASN A 101 0.94 -6.38 8.66
CA ASN A 101 -0.41 -6.92 8.86
C ASN A 101 -1.04 -6.26 10.08
N LEU A 102 -1.90 -5.27 9.84
CA LEU A 102 -2.56 -4.52 10.91
C LEU A 102 -3.60 -5.33 11.67
N SER A 103 -3.97 -6.50 11.16
CA SER A 103 -4.86 -7.43 11.88
C SER A 103 -4.13 -8.17 12.99
N HIS A 104 -2.80 -8.15 12.99
CA HIS A 104 -2.01 -8.75 14.07
C HIS A 104 -2.24 -7.99 15.38
N ILE A 105 -2.37 -8.75 16.48
CA ILE A 105 -2.71 -8.18 17.78
C ILE A 105 -1.70 -7.10 18.23
N GLY A 106 -0.44 -7.23 17.85
CA GLY A 106 0.59 -6.24 18.18
C GLY A 106 0.37 -4.87 17.52
N PHE A 107 -0.50 -4.78 16.51
CA PHE A 107 -0.82 -3.53 15.80
C PHE A 107 -2.24 -3.03 16.06
N ALA A 108 -2.93 -3.57 17.07
CA ALA A 108 -4.31 -3.17 17.36
C ALA A 108 -4.45 -1.67 17.65
N GLU A 109 -3.51 -1.08 18.39
CA GLU A 109 -3.49 0.35 18.68
C GLU A 109 -3.28 1.17 17.41
N LEU A 110 -2.33 0.76 16.58
CA LEU A 110 -2.02 1.44 15.32
C LEU A 110 -3.21 1.42 14.36
N LEU A 111 -3.86 0.27 14.22
CA LEU A 111 -5.03 0.13 13.37
C LEU A 111 -6.15 1.07 13.83
N LYS A 112 -6.43 1.09 15.13
CA LYS A 112 -7.44 1.97 15.70
C LYS A 112 -7.11 3.45 15.45
N TYR A 113 -5.85 3.81 15.62
CA TYR A 113 -5.40 5.18 15.37
C TYR A 113 -5.62 5.58 13.91
N ILE A 114 -5.22 4.73 12.97
CA ILE A 114 -5.38 5.00 11.55
C ILE A 114 -6.87 5.10 11.17
N GLU A 115 -7.69 4.15 11.62
CA GLU A 115 -9.13 4.16 11.31
C GLU A 115 -9.83 5.40 11.85
N THR A 116 -9.37 5.92 12.99
CA THR A 116 -9.96 7.09 13.63
C THR A 116 -9.51 8.40 12.97
N ASN A 117 -8.28 8.47 12.48
CA ASN A 117 -7.66 9.74 12.07
C ASN A 117 -7.37 9.88 10.58
N PHE A 118 -7.53 8.82 9.82
CA PHE A 118 -7.31 8.88 8.35
C PHE A 118 -8.39 9.69 7.63
#